data_2a4d8245402db63789a46deeb1128e7d
#
_entry.id   2a4d8245402db63789a46deeb1128e7d
#
_cell.length_a   1.000
_cell.length_b   1.000
_cell.length_c   1.000
_cell.angle_alpha   90.00
_cell.angle_beta   90.00
_cell.angle_gamma   90.00
#
_symmetry.space_group_name_H-M   'P 1'
#
loop_
_entity.id
_entity.type
_entity.pdbx_description
1 polymer ?
#
loop_
_entity_poly.entity_id
_entity_poly.type
_entity_poly.pdbx_seq_one_letter_code
_entity_poly.pdbx_strand_id
1 'polypeptide(L)'
;MSATFEVSVPVAAPAQATWSVLTDWGRQSEWAVLTSTRGIGPTGGRALGEQVHAFTGIGRVGFLDTMVIEWWEPPRLCRVRKTGRVVRGAAEFAVEPVGEAASRVTYRAEVQLPGGRVGMWVWPLVRAGFAAGFTRSLASLARIVEREQSAVGSPSAR
;
A
#
# COMPACT_ATOMS: atom_id res chain seq x y z
N MET A 1 18.57 -7.16 11.66
CA MET A 1 17.69 -8.32 11.49
C MET A 1 16.46 -7.86 10.73
N SER A 2 16.10 -8.50 9.65
CA SER A 2 14.87 -8.18 8.91
C SER A 2 13.72 -9.05 9.38
N ALA A 3 12.54 -8.45 9.39
CA ALA A 3 11.29 -9.13 9.70
C ALA A 3 10.31 -8.89 8.54
N THR A 4 9.58 -9.92 8.19
CA THR A 4 8.61 -9.87 7.08
C THR A 4 7.19 -10.05 7.59
N PHE A 5 6.26 -9.36 6.94
CA PHE A 5 4.83 -9.64 7.08
C PHE A 5 4.13 -9.48 5.73
N GLU A 6 3.03 -10.16 5.60
CA GLU A 6 2.21 -10.15 4.40
C GLU A 6 0.73 -10.05 4.78
N VAL A 7 0.00 -9.28 4.01
CA VAL A 7 -1.46 -9.13 4.13
C VAL A 7 -2.07 -9.19 2.74
N SER A 8 -3.16 -9.92 2.59
CA SER A 8 -3.85 -10.09 1.31
C SER A 8 -5.36 -9.93 1.49
N VAL A 9 -6.00 -9.25 0.56
CA VAL A 9 -7.44 -8.96 0.58
C VAL A 9 -8.04 -9.19 -0.81
N PRO A 10 -9.17 -9.89 -0.92
CA PRO A 10 -9.91 -10.01 -2.18
C PRO A 10 -10.62 -8.69 -2.52
N VAL A 11 -10.73 -8.39 -3.81
CA VAL A 11 -11.42 -7.22 -4.35
C VAL A 11 -12.38 -7.68 -5.45
N ALA A 12 -13.66 -7.37 -5.33
CA ALA A 12 -14.67 -7.67 -6.35
C ALA A 12 -14.64 -6.62 -7.47
N ALA A 13 -13.47 -6.47 -8.10
CA ALA A 13 -13.21 -5.57 -9.21
C ALA A 13 -12.04 -6.07 -10.04
N PRO A 14 -11.96 -5.71 -11.34
CA PRO A 14 -10.84 -6.07 -12.20
C PRO A 14 -9.49 -5.56 -11.65
N ALA A 15 -8.42 -6.29 -11.94
CA ALA A 15 -7.07 -5.95 -11.48
C ALA A 15 -6.65 -4.52 -11.89
N GLN A 16 -7.01 -4.07 -13.08
CA GLN A 16 -6.71 -2.73 -13.56
C GLN A 16 -7.39 -1.64 -12.70
N ALA A 17 -8.62 -1.84 -12.30
CA ALA A 17 -9.34 -0.90 -11.44
C ALA A 17 -8.73 -0.84 -10.04
N THR A 18 -8.40 -1.99 -9.47
CA THR A 18 -7.71 -2.11 -8.19
C THR A 18 -6.34 -1.42 -8.23
N TRP A 19 -5.56 -1.67 -9.26
CA TRP A 19 -4.25 -1.05 -9.46
C TRP A 19 -4.33 0.48 -9.55
N SER A 20 -5.30 0.99 -10.30
CA SER A 20 -5.46 2.44 -10.51
C SER A 20 -5.70 3.19 -9.20
N VAL A 21 -6.54 2.65 -8.31
CA VAL A 21 -6.78 3.27 -7.00
C VAL A 21 -5.60 3.04 -6.04
N LEU A 22 -5.01 1.84 -6.04
CA LEU A 22 -3.88 1.49 -5.19
C LEU A 22 -2.67 2.40 -5.42
N THR A 23 -2.38 2.74 -6.68
CA THR A 23 -1.22 3.55 -7.08
C THR A 23 -1.52 5.03 -7.28
N ASP A 24 -2.72 5.45 -6.97
CA ASP A 24 -3.04 6.87 -6.85
C ASP A 24 -2.61 7.37 -5.46
N TRP A 25 -1.35 7.76 -5.36
CA TRP A 25 -0.74 8.18 -4.10
C TRP A 25 -1.47 9.34 -3.45
N GLY A 26 -2.05 10.25 -4.24
CA GLY A 26 -2.85 11.38 -3.73
C GLY A 26 -4.12 10.95 -3.00
N ARG A 27 -4.67 9.80 -3.36
CA ARG A 27 -5.89 9.23 -2.76
C ARG A 27 -5.64 8.25 -1.63
N GLN A 28 -4.39 7.96 -1.31
CA GLN A 28 -4.06 6.94 -0.30
C GLN A 28 -4.66 7.24 1.07
N SER A 29 -4.82 8.51 1.43
CA SER A 29 -5.48 8.93 2.67
C SER A 29 -6.97 8.54 2.76
N GLU A 30 -7.62 8.20 1.65
CA GLU A 30 -9.01 7.75 1.63
C GLU A 30 -9.17 6.33 2.20
N TRP A 31 -8.12 5.53 2.14
CA TRP A 31 -8.16 4.13 2.54
C TRP A 31 -7.05 3.70 3.51
N ALA A 32 -5.90 4.32 3.48
CA ALA A 32 -4.80 3.99 4.39
C ALA A 32 -5.00 4.63 5.76
N VAL A 33 -4.96 3.81 6.80
CA VAL A 33 -5.14 4.27 8.17
C VAL A 33 -4.03 5.24 8.57
N LEU A 34 -4.42 6.47 8.96
CA LEU A 34 -3.51 7.53 9.46
C LEU A 34 -2.35 7.87 8.51
N THR A 35 -2.47 7.56 7.21
CA THR A 35 -1.39 7.75 6.26
C THR A 35 -1.83 8.62 5.10
N SER A 36 -1.03 9.63 4.79
CA SER A 36 -1.13 10.44 3.58
C SER A 36 0.13 10.27 2.74
N THR A 37 -0.04 10.19 1.43
CA THR A 37 1.06 9.85 0.53
C THR A 37 1.14 10.86 -0.62
N ARG A 38 2.35 11.08 -1.11
CA ARG A 38 2.65 11.90 -2.26
C ARG A 38 3.67 11.21 -3.16
N GLY A 39 3.36 11.11 -4.44
CA GLY A 39 4.33 10.71 -5.45
C GLY A 39 5.20 11.89 -5.88
N ILE A 40 6.48 11.65 -6.06
CA ILE A 40 7.50 12.64 -6.42
C ILE A 40 8.21 12.16 -7.69
N GLY A 41 8.19 12.99 -8.70
CA GLY A 41 8.82 12.74 -10.01
C GLY A 41 7.92 13.16 -11.15
N PRO A 42 8.40 13.08 -12.41
CA PRO A 42 7.65 13.49 -13.59
C PRO A 42 6.31 12.76 -13.78
N THR A 43 6.21 11.50 -13.35
CA THR A 43 4.95 10.74 -13.43
C THR A 43 4.19 10.71 -12.10
N GLY A 44 4.63 11.48 -11.11
CA GLY A 44 4.01 11.51 -9.79
C GLY A 44 4.23 10.25 -8.98
N GLY A 45 5.44 9.68 -9.01
CA GLY A 45 5.79 8.47 -8.28
C GLY A 45 5.26 7.17 -8.93
N ARG A 46 5.18 7.12 -10.26
CA ARG A 46 4.64 5.98 -11.01
C ARG A 46 5.61 5.43 -12.04
N ALA A 47 6.91 5.56 -11.78
CA ALA A 47 7.96 5.03 -12.62
C ALA A 47 9.16 4.59 -11.80
N LEU A 48 9.97 3.73 -12.39
CA LEU A 48 11.22 3.26 -11.81
C LEU A 48 12.13 4.46 -11.45
N GLY A 49 12.68 4.44 -10.23
CA GLY A 49 13.55 5.49 -9.71
C GLY A 49 12.85 6.72 -9.13
N GLU A 50 11.55 6.88 -9.35
CA GLU A 50 10.78 7.95 -8.72
C GLU A 50 10.53 7.67 -7.23
N GLN A 51 10.13 8.69 -6.50
CA GLN A 51 9.96 8.59 -5.06
C GLN A 51 8.49 8.63 -4.65
N VAL A 52 8.22 8.02 -3.52
CA VAL A 52 6.93 8.11 -2.83
C VAL A 52 7.21 8.48 -1.38
N HIS A 53 6.57 9.53 -0.91
CA HIS A 53 6.66 9.99 0.46
C HIS A 53 5.35 9.73 1.17
N ALA A 54 5.38 8.99 2.27
CA ALA A 54 4.23 8.67 3.09
C ALA A 54 4.40 9.27 4.50
N PHE A 55 3.47 10.08 4.91
CA PHE A 55 3.39 10.56 6.29
C PHE A 55 2.35 9.72 7.04
N THR A 56 2.78 9.09 8.13
CA THR A 56 1.89 8.34 9.03
C THR A 56 1.85 9.03 10.38
N GLY A 57 0.65 9.44 10.80
CA GLY A 57 0.49 10.15 12.06
C GLY A 57 -0.85 10.86 12.21
N ILE A 58 -0.97 11.62 13.31
CA ILE A 58 -2.13 12.45 13.63
C ILE A 58 -1.70 13.91 13.73
N GLY A 59 -2.27 14.78 12.90
CA GLY A 59 -1.91 16.18 12.82
C GLY A 59 -0.44 16.36 12.43
N ARG A 60 0.37 16.91 13.34
CA ARG A 60 1.82 17.10 13.15
C ARG A 60 2.68 16.04 13.83
N VAL A 61 2.06 15.13 14.56
CA VAL A 61 2.74 14.07 15.29
C VAL A 61 2.71 12.79 14.45
N GLY A 62 3.88 12.39 13.98
CA GLY A 62 4.02 11.22 13.12
C GLY A 62 5.44 11.11 12.56
N PHE A 63 5.60 10.27 11.56
CA PHE A 63 6.87 10.10 10.87
C PHE A 63 6.68 10.10 9.35
N LEU A 64 7.72 10.57 8.67
CA LEU A 64 7.80 10.55 7.21
C LEU A 64 8.60 9.31 6.78
N ASP A 65 7.96 8.48 5.99
CA ASP A 65 8.58 7.34 5.31
C ASP A 65 8.83 7.71 3.86
N THR A 66 10.08 7.76 3.46
CA THR A 66 10.49 8.04 2.09
C THR A 66 10.88 6.75 1.39
N MET A 67 10.42 6.59 0.17
CA MET A 67 10.59 5.36 -0.60
C MET A 67 11.01 5.70 -2.03
N VAL A 68 11.77 4.78 -2.64
CA VAL A 68 12.14 4.82 -4.06
C VAL A 68 11.55 3.61 -4.76
N ILE A 69 10.93 3.81 -5.92
CA ILE A 69 10.38 2.73 -6.73
C ILE A 69 11.53 1.96 -7.39
N GLU A 70 11.68 0.69 -7.02
CA GLU A 70 12.69 -0.21 -7.57
C GLU A 70 12.13 -1.14 -8.65
N TRP A 71 10.81 -1.33 -8.66
CA TRP A 71 10.12 -2.13 -9.67
C TRP A 71 8.74 -1.55 -9.93
N TRP A 72 8.40 -1.41 -11.20
CA TRP A 72 7.12 -0.88 -11.62
C TRP A 72 6.60 -1.63 -12.82
N GLU A 73 5.60 -2.46 -12.60
CA GLU A 73 4.97 -3.33 -13.60
C GLU A 73 3.45 -3.24 -13.49
N PRO A 74 2.83 -2.21 -14.09
CA PRO A 74 1.37 -2.08 -14.06
C PRO A 74 0.70 -3.16 -14.94
N PRO A 75 -0.45 -3.68 -14.57
CA PRO A 75 -1.20 -3.39 -13.33
C PRO A 75 -0.93 -4.41 -12.21
N ARG A 76 0.26 -4.97 -12.11
CA ARG A 76 0.57 -6.16 -11.33
C ARG A 76 1.43 -5.94 -10.11
N LEU A 77 2.51 -5.16 -10.23
CA LEU A 77 3.54 -5.13 -9.20
C LEU A 77 4.20 -3.75 -9.08
N CYS A 78 4.26 -3.27 -7.86
CA CYS A 78 5.10 -2.15 -7.45
C CYS A 78 5.95 -2.57 -6.25
N ARG A 79 7.27 -2.46 -6.37
CA ARG A 79 8.20 -2.65 -5.26
C ARG A 79 8.91 -1.35 -4.95
N VAL A 80 8.97 -1.02 -3.69
CA VAL A 80 9.63 0.18 -3.18
C VAL A 80 10.69 -0.18 -2.16
N ARG A 81 11.81 0.54 -2.20
CA ARG A 81 12.82 0.50 -1.14
C ARG A 81 12.62 1.69 -0.21
N LYS A 82 12.49 1.41 1.07
CA LYS A 82 12.36 2.42 2.12
C LYS A 82 13.72 3.06 2.40
N THR A 83 13.79 4.36 2.21
CA THR A 83 15.02 5.17 2.39
C THR A 83 14.93 6.10 3.60
N GLY A 84 13.81 6.05 4.32
CA GLY A 84 13.56 6.86 5.50
C GLY A 84 14.53 6.58 6.65
N ARG A 85 14.58 7.51 7.59
CA ARG A 85 15.44 7.40 8.78
C ARG A 85 14.86 6.45 9.83
N VAL A 86 13.55 6.36 9.92
CA VAL A 86 12.82 5.60 10.94
C VAL A 86 12.56 4.17 10.49
N VAL A 87 12.13 4.00 9.24
CA VAL A 87 11.80 2.70 8.68
C VAL A 87 12.72 2.42 7.49
N ARG A 88 13.39 1.28 7.52
CA ARG A 88 14.23 0.79 6.43
C ARG A 88 13.76 -0.59 6.00
N GLY A 89 14.01 -0.94 4.75
CA GLY A 89 13.64 -2.22 4.17
C GLY A 89 13.01 -2.07 2.80
N ALA A 90 12.12 -2.97 2.46
CA ALA A 90 11.38 -2.96 1.20
C ALA A 90 9.89 -3.21 1.46
N ALA A 91 9.07 -2.75 0.53
CA ALA A 91 7.67 -3.10 0.50
C ALA A 91 7.24 -3.40 -0.94
N GLU A 92 6.26 -4.26 -1.07
CA GLU A 92 5.74 -4.71 -2.35
C GLU A 92 4.21 -4.67 -2.31
N PHE A 93 3.63 -4.10 -3.35
CA PHE A 93 2.21 -4.15 -3.63
C PHE A 93 2.02 -4.99 -4.90
N ALA A 94 1.26 -6.06 -4.79
CA ALA A 94 0.91 -6.91 -5.91
C ALA A 94 -0.61 -6.91 -6.11
N VAL A 95 -1.03 -6.91 -7.36
CA VAL A 95 -2.43 -7.09 -7.75
C VAL A 95 -2.50 -8.25 -8.71
N GLU A 96 -3.21 -9.30 -8.32
CA GLU A 96 -3.39 -10.50 -9.12
C GLU A 96 -4.84 -10.59 -9.61
N PRO A 97 -5.07 -10.80 -10.91
CA PRO A 97 -6.41 -11.03 -11.41
C PRO A 97 -6.93 -12.39 -10.91
N VAL A 98 -8.20 -12.41 -10.48
CA VAL A 98 -8.94 -13.63 -10.13
C VAL A 98 -10.15 -13.70 -11.07
N GLY A 99 -9.90 -14.02 -12.34
CA GLY A 99 -10.89 -13.87 -13.41
C GLY A 99 -10.99 -12.42 -13.89
N GLU A 100 -12.03 -12.13 -14.70
CA GLU A 100 -12.20 -10.83 -15.35
C GLU A 100 -12.78 -9.74 -14.42
N ALA A 101 -13.55 -10.14 -13.42
CA ALA A 101 -14.32 -9.24 -12.55
C ALA A 101 -13.82 -9.18 -11.10
N ALA A 102 -12.74 -9.84 -10.78
CA ALA A 102 -12.19 -9.87 -9.43
C ALA A 102 -10.66 -9.85 -9.44
N SER A 103 -10.09 -9.40 -8.35
CA SER A 103 -8.66 -9.36 -8.13
C SER A 103 -8.33 -9.62 -6.66
N ARG A 104 -7.04 -9.78 -6.38
CA ARG A 104 -6.48 -9.90 -5.06
C ARG A 104 -5.35 -8.89 -4.91
N VAL A 105 -5.41 -8.07 -3.90
CA VAL A 105 -4.34 -7.16 -3.54
C VAL A 105 -3.54 -7.74 -2.38
N THR A 106 -2.22 -7.76 -2.52
CA THR A 106 -1.29 -8.24 -1.50
C THR A 106 -0.29 -7.16 -1.19
N TYR A 107 -0.08 -6.90 0.07
CA TYR A 107 1.00 -6.07 0.59
C TYR A 107 1.98 -6.94 1.34
N ARG A 108 3.25 -6.88 0.95
CA ARG A 108 4.35 -7.55 1.63
C ARG A 108 5.37 -6.52 2.05
N ALA A 109 5.85 -6.58 3.27
CA ALA A 109 6.89 -5.71 3.75
C ALA A 109 8.01 -6.50 4.43
N GLU A 110 9.23 -6.08 4.13
CA GLU A 110 10.44 -6.45 4.84
C GLU A 110 10.95 -5.22 5.57
N VAL A 111 10.97 -5.29 6.89
CA VAL A 111 11.34 -4.17 7.76
C VAL A 111 12.59 -4.52 8.56
N GLN A 112 13.57 -3.63 8.55
CA GLN A 112 14.75 -3.73 9.41
C GLN A 112 14.39 -3.23 10.80
N LEU A 113 14.52 -4.11 11.79
CA LEU A 113 14.19 -3.80 13.18
C LEU A 113 15.39 -3.11 13.87
N PRO A 114 15.21 -1.90 14.40
CA PRO A 114 16.17 -1.31 15.29
C PRO A 114 16.14 -2.01 16.67
N GLY A 115 17.24 -1.98 17.41
CA GLY A 115 17.27 -2.42 18.81
C GLY A 115 17.67 -3.88 19.05
N GLY A 116 18.21 -4.61 18.07
CA GLY A 116 18.82 -5.94 18.27
C GLY A 116 17.85 -6.95 18.93
N ARG A 117 18.29 -7.55 20.05
CA ARG A 117 17.51 -8.60 20.75
C ARG A 117 16.20 -8.08 21.35
N VAL A 118 16.14 -6.84 21.79
CA VAL A 118 14.91 -6.23 22.35
C VAL A 118 13.86 -6.05 21.27
N GLY A 119 14.26 -5.58 20.08
CA GLY A 119 13.35 -5.47 18.92
C GLY A 119 12.70 -6.81 18.54
N MET A 120 13.43 -7.91 18.71
CA MET A 120 12.92 -9.25 18.42
C MET A 120 11.81 -9.70 19.37
N TRP A 121 11.88 -9.33 20.64
CA TRP A 121 10.86 -9.68 21.65
C TRP A 121 9.54 -8.90 21.45
N VAL A 122 9.65 -7.67 21.00
CA VAL A 122 8.48 -6.80 20.78
C VAL A 122 7.86 -7.03 19.40
N TRP A 123 8.62 -7.59 18.47
CA TRP A 123 8.19 -7.77 17.07
C TRP A 123 6.86 -8.51 16.89
N PRO A 124 6.54 -9.62 17.59
CA PRO A 124 5.27 -10.30 17.38
C PRO A 124 4.05 -9.41 17.63
N LEU A 125 4.13 -8.55 18.65
CA LEU A 125 3.06 -7.60 18.99
C LEU A 125 2.98 -6.47 17.97
N VAL A 126 4.12 -5.88 17.60
CA VAL A 126 4.23 -4.83 16.59
C VAL A 126 3.74 -5.34 15.24
N ARG A 127 4.15 -6.55 14.85
CA ARG A 127 3.71 -7.21 13.62
C ARG A 127 2.20 -7.39 13.57
N ALA A 128 1.58 -7.84 14.66
CA ALA A 128 0.14 -8.02 14.73
C ALA A 128 -0.61 -6.69 14.53
N GLY A 129 -0.13 -5.61 15.15
CA GLY A 129 -0.69 -4.27 14.98
C GLY A 129 -0.55 -3.75 13.55
N PHE A 130 0.63 -3.91 12.95
CA PHE A 130 0.86 -3.54 11.55
C PHE A 130 -0.01 -4.36 10.59
N ALA A 131 -0.08 -5.69 10.76
CA ALA A 131 -0.91 -6.55 9.94
C ALA A 131 -2.39 -6.16 10.03
N ALA A 132 -2.90 -5.90 11.23
CA ALA A 132 -4.28 -5.45 11.44
C ALA A 132 -4.54 -4.09 10.76
N GLY A 133 -3.64 -3.13 10.90
CA GLY A 133 -3.72 -1.81 10.27
C GLY A 133 -3.72 -1.90 8.74
N PHE A 134 -2.83 -2.68 8.16
CA PHE A 134 -2.76 -2.90 6.72
C PHE A 134 -3.96 -3.69 6.18
N THR A 135 -4.42 -4.71 6.89
CA THR A 135 -5.65 -5.44 6.53
C THR A 135 -6.84 -4.49 6.46
N ARG A 136 -6.98 -3.63 7.47
CA ARG A 136 -8.06 -2.62 7.51
C ARG A 136 -7.93 -1.61 6.36
N SER A 137 -6.73 -1.16 6.06
CA SER A 137 -6.44 -0.25 4.94
C SER A 137 -6.80 -0.89 3.61
N LEU A 138 -6.34 -2.11 3.33
CA LEU A 138 -6.64 -2.81 2.09
C LEU A 138 -8.11 -3.18 1.96
N ALA A 139 -8.81 -3.50 3.05
CA ALA A 139 -10.25 -3.70 3.05
C ALA A 139 -11.01 -2.41 2.73
N SER A 140 -10.51 -1.26 3.16
CA SER A 140 -11.06 0.05 2.80
C SER A 140 -10.81 0.38 1.33
N LEU A 141 -9.62 0.09 0.81
CA LEU A 141 -9.30 0.17 -0.62
C LEU A 141 -10.29 -0.66 -1.44
N ALA A 142 -10.48 -1.93 -1.08
CA ALA A 142 -11.41 -2.83 -1.77
C ALA A 142 -12.82 -2.23 -1.88
N ARG A 143 -13.35 -1.70 -0.78
CA ARG A 143 -14.67 -1.06 -0.75
C ARG A 143 -14.77 0.17 -1.65
N ILE A 144 -13.70 0.96 -1.77
CA ILE A 144 -13.66 2.13 -2.67
C ILE A 144 -13.70 1.66 -4.12
N VAL A 145 -12.83 0.73 -4.49
CA VAL A 145 -12.75 0.19 -5.86
C VAL A 145 -14.08 -0.43 -6.27
N GLU A 146 -14.67 -1.26 -5.42
CA GLU A 146 -15.94 -1.95 -5.67
C GLU A 146 -17.09 -0.95 -5.86
N ARG A 147 -17.14 0.12 -5.08
CA ARG A 147 -18.14 1.19 -5.23
C ARG A 147 -17.97 1.94 -6.56
N GLU A 148 -16.74 2.28 -6.92
CA GLU A 148 -16.46 2.99 -8.18
C GLU A 148 -16.82 2.11 -9.39
N GLN A 149 -16.54 0.81 -9.35
CA GLN A 149 -16.92 -0.12 -10.41
C GLN A 149 -18.45 -0.29 -10.52
N SER A 150 -19.16 -0.34 -9.42
CA SER A 150 -20.62 -0.42 -9.40
C SER A 150 -21.26 0.84 -9.99
N ALA A 151 -20.69 2.01 -9.75
CA ALA A 151 -21.17 3.28 -10.30
C ALA A 151 -20.96 3.37 -11.82
N VAL A 152 -19.87 2.81 -12.36
CA VAL A 152 -19.60 2.76 -13.81
C VAL A 152 -20.52 1.75 -14.52
N GLY A 153 -20.89 0.65 -13.85
CA GLY A 153 -21.76 -0.41 -14.39
C GLY A 153 -23.25 -0.10 -14.34
N SER A 154 -23.67 0.99 -13.69
CA SER A 154 -25.09 1.38 -13.67
C SER A 154 -25.42 2.24 -14.89
N PRO A 155 -26.23 1.76 -15.85
CA PRO A 155 -26.71 2.61 -16.93
C PRO A 155 -27.55 3.74 -16.33
N SER A 156 -27.23 4.97 -16.72
CA SER A 156 -28.05 6.15 -16.39
C SER A 156 -29.48 5.89 -16.79
N ALA A 157 -30.36 5.68 -15.83
CA ALA A 157 -31.81 5.64 -16.11
C ALA A 157 -32.22 7.04 -16.59
N ARG A 158 -32.51 7.14 -17.87
CA ARG A 158 -33.26 8.26 -18.46
C ARG A 158 -34.74 7.96 -18.42
#